data_65fbdbd4c85cf52e311545127715203f
#
_entry.id   65fbdbd4c85cf52e311545127715203f
#
_cell.length_a   1.000
_cell.length_b   1.000
_cell.length_c   1.000
_cell.angle_alpha   90.00
_cell.angle_beta   90.00
_cell.angle_gamma   90.00
#
_symmetry.space_group_name_H-M   'P 1'
#
loop_
_entity.id
_entity.type
_entity.pdbx_description
1 polymer ?
#
loop_
_entity_poly.entity_id
_entity_poly.type
_entity_poly.pdbx_seq_one_letter_code
_entity_poly.pdbx_strand_id
1 'polypeptide(L)'
;MLIPLVTLRAIRDGSVTVAFRRWTQPRVRVGTKLRTAVGLVEIVSVDEVDPGSITDADAWASGLASRDALVEVLDQRPGDRTYRIGLRYAGVDPRIALRADLDDLAAVRARLDAIDARSPRGPWTRSVLELIARHPETRAADLAPLLGRERLPFKADVRRLKELGLTESLRPGYRLSPRGAGLLDFLSRRATRSPSGRGRSAGRG
;
A
#
# COMPACT_ATOMS: atom_id res chain seq x y z
N MET A 1 6.89 -8.71 -6.54
CA MET A 1 8.37 -8.67 -6.69
C MET A 1 8.94 -7.94 -5.48
N LEU A 2 9.86 -8.56 -4.74
CA LEU A 2 10.56 -7.91 -3.63
C LEU A 2 11.86 -7.31 -4.14
N ILE A 3 12.08 -5.99 -3.91
CA ILE A 3 13.29 -5.26 -4.29
C ILE A 3 13.91 -4.69 -3.01
N PRO A 4 15.20 -4.93 -2.73
CA PRO A 4 15.88 -4.37 -1.57
C PRO A 4 15.89 -2.82 -1.58
N LEU A 5 15.94 -2.20 -0.41
CA LEU A 5 15.88 -0.73 -0.29
C LEU A 5 17.06 -0.04 -1.00
N VAL A 6 18.24 -0.62 -0.95
CA VAL A 6 19.43 -0.11 -1.66
C VAL A 6 19.18 -0.07 -3.18
N THR A 7 18.65 -1.14 -3.75
CA THR A 7 18.31 -1.21 -5.17
C THR A 7 17.17 -0.24 -5.53
N LEU A 8 16.17 -0.06 -4.63
CA LEU A 8 15.10 0.92 -4.85
C LEU A 8 15.62 2.35 -4.91
N ARG A 9 16.62 2.69 -4.10
CA ARG A 9 17.29 4.00 -4.16
C ARG A 9 18.03 4.18 -5.49
N ALA A 10 18.77 3.15 -5.91
CA ALA A 10 19.45 3.12 -7.19
C ALA A 10 18.49 3.21 -8.41
N ILE A 11 17.28 2.65 -8.31
CA ILE A 11 16.23 2.84 -9.32
C ILE A 11 15.73 4.29 -9.32
N ARG A 12 15.59 4.91 -8.14
CA ARG A 12 15.11 6.30 -8.02
C ARG A 12 16.09 7.30 -8.62
N ASP A 13 17.38 7.08 -8.44
CA ASP A 13 18.45 7.95 -9.00
C ASP A 13 18.85 7.57 -10.44
N GLY A 14 18.29 6.49 -10.98
CA GLY A 14 18.49 6.07 -12.38
C GLY A 14 19.73 5.21 -12.63
N SER A 15 20.49 4.87 -11.60
CA SER A 15 21.68 4.00 -11.73
C SER A 15 21.32 2.52 -11.92
N VAL A 16 20.10 2.11 -11.51
CA VAL A 16 19.54 0.79 -11.81
C VAL A 16 18.29 0.94 -12.66
N THR A 17 18.31 0.34 -13.85
CA THR A 17 17.23 0.44 -14.84
C THR A 17 16.64 -0.90 -15.24
N VAL A 18 17.26 -2.01 -14.85
CA VAL A 18 16.76 -3.37 -15.12
C VAL A 18 16.81 -4.24 -13.86
N ALA A 19 16.02 -5.30 -13.87
CA ALA A 19 16.14 -6.39 -12.92
C ALA A 19 16.00 -7.72 -13.65
N PHE A 20 16.76 -8.72 -13.25
CA PHE A 20 16.65 -10.07 -13.77
C PHE A 20 15.92 -10.98 -12.78
N ARG A 21 15.10 -11.87 -13.30
CA ARG A 21 14.34 -12.85 -12.49
C ARG A 21 14.26 -14.18 -13.19
N ARG A 22 14.34 -15.26 -12.41
CA ARG A 22 13.99 -16.61 -12.86
C ARG A 22 12.57 -16.93 -12.42
N TRP A 23 11.69 -17.25 -13.37
CA TRP A 23 10.30 -17.63 -13.16
C TRP A 23 9.87 -18.65 -14.21
N THR A 24 8.85 -19.42 -13.91
CA THR A 24 8.14 -20.25 -14.88
C THR A 24 7.22 -19.40 -15.78
N GLN A 25 6.67 -18.31 -15.21
CA GLN A 25 5.83 -17.34 -15.92
C GLN A 25 6.09 -15.93 -15.38
N PRO A 26 5.94 -14.87 -16.19
CA PRO A 26 6.11 -13.50 -15.73
C PRO A 26 5.14 -13.17 -14.59
N ARG A 27 5.67 -12.62 -13.50
CA ARG A 27 4.86 -12.22 -12.33
C ARG A 27 4.56 -10.72 -12.30
N VAL A 28 4.94 -10.01 -13.33
CA VAL A 28 4.70 -8.57 -13.51
C VAL A 28 4.32 -8.31 -14.97
N ARG A 29 3.66 -7.18 -15.22
CA ARG A 29 3.25 -6.75 -16.56
C ARG A 29 3.79 -5.36 -16.85
N VAL A 30 4.07 -5.08 -18.12
CA VAL A 30 4.43 -3.74 -18.61
C VAL A 30 3.33 -2.74 -18.20
N GLY A 31 3.72 -1.53 -17.84
CA GLY A 31 2.82 -0.48 -17.35
C GLY A 31 2.45 -0.61 -15.87
N THR A 32 2.78 -1.73 -15.20
CA THR A 32 2.53 -1.88 -13.76
C THR A 32 3.38 -0.90 -12.96
N LYS A 33 2.74 -0.07 -12.13
CA LYS A 33 3.40 0.81 -11.14
C LYS A 33 3.46 0.13 -9.79
N LEU A 34 4.65 -0.33 -9.43
CA LEU A 34 4.92 -0.93 -8.12
C LEU A 34 5.07 0.17 -7.07
N ARG A 35 4.30 0.08 -5.99
CA ARG A 35 4.42 0.97 -4.83
C ARG A 35 5.54 0.49 -3.93
N THR A 36 6.55 1.31 -3.77
CA THR A 36 7.79 0.96 -3.05
C THR A 36 8.08 1.95 -1.92
N ALA A 37 9.13 1.67 -1.15
CA ALA A 37 9.57 2.57 -0.07
C ALA A 37 10.13 3.91 -0.58
N VAL A 38 10.52 4.00 -1.86
CA VAL A 38 11.08 5.23 -2.45
C VAL A 38 10.09 5.98 -3.35
N GLY A 39 8.89 5.43 -3.56
CA GLY A 39 7.87 5.94 -4.47
C GLY A 39 7.38 4.87 -5.45
N LEU A 40 6.94 5.30 -6.62
CA LEU A 40 6.47 4.41 -7.68
C LEU A 40 7.63 3.96 -8.57
N VAL A 41 7.69 2.66 -8.84
CA VAL A 41 8.58 2.06 -9.86
C VAL A 41 7.71 1.43 -10.93
N GLU A 42 7.86 1.88 -12.16
CA GLU A 42 7.12 1.38 -13.31
C GLU A 42 7.90 0.25 -14.00
N ILE A 43 7.17 -0.79 -14.40
CA ILE A 43 7.68 -1.85 -15.27
C ILE A 43 7.55 -1.36 -16.71
N VAL A 44 8.67 -1.12 -17.38
CA VAL A 44 8.68 -0.60 -18.76
C VAL A 44 8.87 -1.68 -19.81
N SER A 45 9.49 -2.80 -19.45
CA SER A 45 9.56 -4.00 -20.31
C SER A 45 9.59 -5.28 -19.48
N VAL A 46 9.23 -6.41 -20.11
CA VAL A 46 9.35 -7.77 -19.55
C VAL A 46 9.69 -8.70 -20.71
N ASP A 47 10.97 -9.03 -20.85
CA ASP A 47 11.51 -9.78 -21.97
C ASP A 47 12.06 -11.10 -21.46
N GLU A 48 11.68 -12.22 -22.09
CA GLU A 48 12.35 -13.50 -21.88
C GLU A 48 13.70 -13.48 -22.59
N VAL A 49 14.77 -13.85 -21.89
CA VAL A 49 16.13 -13.80 -22.42
C VAL A 49 16.86 -15.11 -22.14
N ASP A 50 17.76 -15.48 -23.05
CA ASP A 50 18.70 -16.55 -22.81
C ASP A 50 19.73 -16.11 -21.73
N PRO A 51 19.95 -16.88 -20.65
CA PRO A 51 21.00 -16.59 -19.68
C PRO A 51 22.39 -16.42 -20.30
N GLY A 52 22.67 -17.12 -21.40
CA GLY A 52 23.92 -17.00 -22.14
C GLY A 52 24.14 -15.64 -22.82
N SER A 53 23.06 -14.91 -23.12
CA SER A 53 23.10 -13.59 -23.76
C SER A 53 23.31 -12.42 -22.79
N ILE A 54 23.29 -12.67 -21.47
CA ILE A 54 23.49 -11.64 -20.44
C ILE A 54 24.91 -11.09 -20.52
N THR A 55 25.04 -9.77 -20.48
CA THR A 55 26.31 -9.04 -20.58
C THR A 55 26.69 -8.38 -19.25
N ASP A 56 27.94 -7.88 -19.14
CA ASP A 56 28.34 -7.02 -18.00
C ASP A 56 27.55 -5.72 -17.97
N ALA A 57 27.18 -5.16 -19.12
CA ALA A 57 26.31 -3.99 -19.18
C ALA A 57 24.93 -4.25 -18.53
N ASP A 58 24.37 -5.44 -18.71
CA ASP A 58 23.13 -5.86 -18.05
C ASP A 58 23.31 -6.01 -16.53
N ALA A 59 24.43 -6.54 -16.09
CA ALA A 59 24.78 -6.65 -14.68
C ALA A 59 24.87 -5.27 -14.03
N TRP A 60 25.60 -4.35 -14.64
CA TRP A 60 25.73 -2.97 -14.14
C TRP A 60 24.37 -2.25 -14.11
N ALA A 61 23.58 -2.36 -15.16
CA ALA A 61 22.24 -1.80 -15.21
C ALA A 61 21.29 -2.43 -14.18
N SER A 62 21.60 -3.61 -13.64
CA SER A 62 20.88 -4.28 -12.55
C SER A 62 21.44 -3.98 -11.16
N GLY A 63 22.56 -3.23 -11.07
CA GLY A 63 23.26 -2.88 -9.84
C GLY A 63 24.21 -3.95 -9.32
N LEU A 64 24.67 -4.85 -10.20
CA LEU A 64 25.67 -5.89 -9.89
C LEU A 64 26.99 -5.58 -10.58
N ALA A 65 28.09 -6.07 -10.02
CA ALA A 65 29.44 -5.73 -10.44
C ALA A 65 29.87 -6.41 -11.77
N SER A 66 29.32 -7.58 -12.06
CA SER A 66 29.69 -8.37 -13.25
C SER A 66 28.56 -9.31 -13.69
N ARG A 67 28.66 -9.78 -14.93
CA ARG A 67 27.82 -10.85 -15.47
C ARG A 67 27.80 -12.09 -14.57
N ASP A 68 28.96 -12.54 -14.12
CA ASP A 68 29.06 -13.74 -13.29
C ASP A 68 28.33 -13.58 -11.96
N ALA A 69 28.44 -12.43 -11.30
CA ALA A 69 27.67 -12.12 -10.10
C ALA A 69 26.14 -12.12 -10.35
N LEU A 70 25.71 -11.68 -11.52
CA LEU A 70 24.29 -11.71 -11.90
C LEU A 70 23.81 -13.15 -12.15
N VAL A 71 24.60 -13.95 -12.84
CA VAL A 71 24.28 -15.36 -13.12
C VAL A 71 24.23 -16.17 -11.82
N GLU A 72 25.19 -16.00 -10.92
CA GLU A 72 25.18 -16.63 -9.59
C GLU A 72 23.90 -16.32 -8.81
N VAL A 73 23.47 -15.06 -8.79
CA VAL A 73 22.20 -14.67 -8.14
C VAL A 73 20.99 -15.31 -8.81
N LEU A 74 21.00 -15.50 -10.12
CA LEU A 74 19.92 -16.13 -10.86
C LEU A 74 19.87 -17.64 -10.61
N ASP A 75 20.99 -18.31 -10.50
CA ASP A 75 21.07 -19.76 -10.29
C ASP A 75 20.56 -20.19 -8.91
N GLN A 76 20.63 -19.31 -7.92
CA GLN A 76 20.05 -19.51 -6.59
C GLN A 76 18.50 -19.36 -6.57
N ARG A 77 17.85 -19.04 -7.69
CA ARG A 77 16.42 -18.78 -7.74
C ARG A 77 15.65 -19.88 -8.48
N PRO A 78 14.48 -20.27 -7.98
CA PRO A 78 13.64 -21.24 -8.68
C PRO A 78 13.05 -20.61 -9.95
N GLY A 79 12.87 -21.42 -10.98
CA GLY A 79 12.31 -21.06 -12.28
C GLY A 79 13.16 -21.67 -13.42
N ASP A 80 12.54 -21.80 -14.58
CA ASP A 80 13.11 -22.38 -15.79
C ASP A 80 13.43 -21.33 -16.87
N ARG A 81 12.82 -20.12 -16.73
CA ARG A 81 12.99 -19.03 -17.70
C ARG A 81 13.58 -17.81 -17.03
N THR A 82 14.45 -17.11 -17.74
CA THR A 82 15.04 -15.86 -17.28
C THR A 82 14.34 -14.68 -17.94
N TYR A 83 13.94 -13.72 -17.13
CA TYR A 83 13.29 -12.49 -17.59
C TYR A 83 14.15 -11.27 -17.27
N ARG A 84 14.36 -10.44 -18.28
CA ARG A 84 14.89 -9.08 -18.18
C ARG A 84 13.71 -8.12 -18.01
N ILE A 85 13.68 -7.37 -16.92
CA ILE A 85 12.57 -6.50 -16.55
C ILE A 85 13.09 -5.07 -16.54
N GLY A 86 12.63 -4.25 -17.48
CA GLY A 86 12.93 -2.82 -17.51
C GLY A 86 12.20 -2.10 -16.38
N LEU A 87 12.91 -1.22 -15.67
CA LEU A 87 12.44 -0.47 -14.52
C LEU A 87 12.65 1.02 -14.73
N ARG A 88 11.67 1.84 -14.30
CA ARG A 88 11.79 3.29 -14.29
C ARG A 88 11.18 3.85 -13.00
N TYR A 89 11.83 4.82 -12.38
CA TYR A 89 11.20 5.59 -11.32
C TYR A 89 10.06 6.45 -11.91
N ALA A 90 8.88 6.33 -11.34
CA ALA A 90 7.66 6.97 -11.84
C ALA A 90 7.09 8.01 -10.84
N GLY A 91 7.97 8.58 -10.02
CA GLY A 91 7.63 9.65 -9.08
C GLY A 91 7.26 9.19 -7.67
N VAL A 92 6.90 10.13 -6.83
CA VAL A 92 6.46 9.86 -5.45
C VAL A 92 5.12 9.13 -5.44
N ASP A 93 4.90 8.31 -4.41
CA ASP A 93 3.60 7.68 -4.20
C ASP A 93 2.56 8.77 -3.86
N PRO A 94 1.51 8.97 -4.68
CA PRO A 94 0.49 10.01 -4.44
C PRO A 94 -0.18 9.91 -3.06
N ARG A 95 -0.18 8.71 -2.46
CA ARG A 95 -0.73 8.51 -1.11
C ARG A 95 0.08 9.24 -0.03
N ILE A 96 1.33 9.61 -0.30
CA ILE A 96 2.14 10.38 0.66
C ILE A 96 1.54 11.78 0.81
N ALA A 97 1.25 12.48 -0.29
CA ALA A 97 0.57 13.76 -0.27
C ALA A 97 -0.85 13.63 0.31
N LEU A 98 -1.59 12.59 -0.12
CA LEU A 98 -2.95 12.35 0.34
C LEU A 98 -3.05 12.14 1.87
N ARG A 99 -2.00 11.62 2.52
CA ARG A 99 -1.99 11.42 3.99
C ARG A 99 -2.01 12.72 4.79
N ALA A 100 -1.52 13.80 4.24
CA ALA A 100 -1.47 15.12 4.88
C ALA A 100 -2.65 16.02 4.47
N ASP A 101 -3.40 15.63 3.44
CA ASP A 101 -4.52 16.41 2.92
C ASP A 101 -5.75 16.29 3.84
N LEU A 102 -6.23 17.44 4.34
CA LEU A 102 -7.39 17.55 5.23
C LEU A 102 -8.59 18.26 4.57
N ASP A 103 -8.47 18.68 3.31
CA ASP A 103 -9.44 19.60 2.71
C ASP A 103 -10.77 18.95 2.35
N ASP A 104 -10.81 17.65 2.08
CA ASP A 104 -12.01 16.95 1.60
C ASP A 104 -12.54 15.86 2.54
N LEU A 105 -12.41 16.01 3.86
CA LEU A 105 -12.84 15.01 4.85
C LEU A 105 -14.31 14.61 4.72
N ALA A 106 -15.18 15.51 4.24
CA ALA A 106 -16.58 15.20 3.98
C ALA A 106 -16.74 14.20 2.82
N ALA A 107 -15.98 14.35 1.74
CA ALA A 107 -15.96 13.41 0.63
C ALA A 107 -15.34 12.06 1.03
N VAL A 108 -14.30 12.08 1.88
CA VAL A 108 -13.74 10.85 2.45
C VAL A 108 -14.77 10.10 3.28
N ARG A 109 -15.52 10.81 4.14
CA ARG A 109 -16.63 10.21 4.90
C ARG A 109 -17.63 9.54 3.97
N ALA A 110 -18.11 10.22 2.93
CA ALA A 110 -19.06 9.64 1.99
C ALA A 110 -18.52 8.35 1.32
N ARG A 111 -17.21 8.30 1.04
CA ARG A 111 -16.56 7.08 0.55
C ARG A 111 -16.54 5.96 1.59
N LEU A 112 -16.30 6.26 2.86
CA LEU A 112 -16.37 5.26 3.93
C LEU A 112 -17.80 4.74 4.11
N ASP A 113 -18.81 5.64 4.11
CA ASP A 113 -20.22 5.26 4.17
C ASP A 113 -20.60 4.32 3.02
N ALA A 114 -20.10 4.59 1.79
CA ALA A 114 -20.31 3.72 0.62
C ALA A 114 -19.59 2.37 0.73
N ILE A 115 -18.42 2.31 1.36
CA ILE A 115 -17.69 1.05 1.64
C ILE A 115 -18.48 0.23 2.66
N ASP A 116 -18.94 0.85 3.72
CA ASP A 116 -19.68 0.21 4.80
C ASP A 116 -21.05 -0.30 4.32
N ALA A 117 -21.77 0.46 3.49
CA ALA A 117 -23.06 0.07 2.90
C ALA A 117 -22.96 -1.17 2.00
N ARG A 118 -21.80 -1.39 1.36
CA ARG A 118 -21.54 -2.57 0.51
C ARG A 118 -20.95 -3.76 1.25
N SER A 119 -20.71 -3.61 2.54
CA SER A 119 -20.08 -4.66 3.34
C SER A 119 -21.11 -5.68 3.83
N PRO A 120 -21.01 -6.96 3.48
CA PRO A 120 -21.91 -7.99 3.99
C PRO A 120 -21.78 -8.22 5.50
N ARG A 121 -20.71 -7.68 6.10
CA ARG A 121 -20.41 -7.77 7.54
C ARG A 121 -20.91 -6.55 8.33
N GLY A 122 -21.68 -5.65 7.71
CA GLY A 122 -22.04 -4.36 8.27
C GLY A 122 -20.91 -3.33 8.25
N PRO A 123 -21.12 -2.14 8.84
CA PRO A 123 -20.16 -1.06 8.87
C PRO A 123 -18.91 -1.43 9.71
N TRP A 124 -17.74 -1.13 9.20
CA TRP A 124 -16.49 -1.52 9.83
C TRP A 124 -15.38 -0.45 9.77
N THR A 125 -15.50 0.50 8.86
CA THR A 125 -14.40 1.43 8.54
C THR A 125 -14.00 2.27 9.75
N ARG A 126 -14.98 2.83 10.46
CA ARG A 126 -14.75 3.63 11.65
C ARG A 126 -14.13 2.80 12.79
N SER A 127 -14.66 1.61 13.06
CA SER A 127 -14.15 0.73 14.13
C SER A 127 -12.67 0.36 13.90
N VAL A 128 -12.27 0.11 12.66
CA VAL A 128 -10.85 -0.17 12.32
C VAL A 128 -9.98 1.07 12.52
N LEU A 129 -10.43 2.26 12.11
CA LEU A 129 -9.70 3.50 12.35
C LEU A 129 -9.53 3.79 13.85
N GLU A 130 -10.61 3.69 14.64
CA GLU A 130 -10.58 3.89 16.08
C GLU A 130 -9.68 2.87 16.80
N LEU A 131 -9.68 1.61 16.34
CA LEU A 131 -8.79 0.59 16.88
C LEU A 131 -7.31 0.94 16.62
N ILE A 132 -6.96 1.33 15.38
CA ILE A 132 -5.58 1.72 15.04
C ILE A 132 -5.18 2.99 15.80
N ALA A 133 -6.10 3.93 16.04
CA ALA A 133 -5.83 5.14 16.84
C ALA A 133 -5.47 4.80 18.28
N ARG A 134 -6.18 3.84 18.90
CA ARG A 134 -5.95 3.40 20.27
C ARG A 134 -4.72 2.51 20.45
N HIS A 135 -4.32 1.81 19.39
CA HIS A 135 -3.22 0.86 19.40
C HIS A 135 -2.26 1.13 18.23
N PRO A 136 -1.54 2.28 18.25
CA PRO A 136 -0.55 2.58 17.21
C PRO A 136 0.58 1.56 17.23
N GLU A 137 1.25 1.39 16.10
CA GLU A 137 2.42 0.52 15.89
C GLU A 137 2.17 -0.97 16.14
N THR A 138 0.90 -1.37 16.31
CA THR A 138 0.50 -2.75 16.61
C THR A 138 0.26 -3.55 15.32
N ARG A 139 0.66 -4.82 15.33
CA ARG A 139 0.58 -5.72 14.18
C ARG A 139 -0.86 -6.16 13.91
N ALA A 140 -1.17 -6.50 12.65
CA ALA A 140 -2.47 -7.03 12.26
C ALA A 140 -2.88 -8.30 13.02
N ALA A 141 -1.90 -9.13 13.44
CA ALA A 141 -2.16 -10.34 14.19
C ALA A 141 -2.75 -10.05 15.57
N ASP A 142 -2.35 -8.92 16.17
CA ASP A 142 -2.75 -8.52 17.51
C ASP A 142 -4.02 -7.66 17.47
N LEU A 143 -4.19 -6.84 16.39
CA LEU A 143 -5.36 -5.97 16.21
C LEU A 143 -6.62 -6.72 15.76
N ALA A 144 -6.49 -7.68 14.86
CA ALA A 144 -7.64 -8.35 14.23
C ALA A 144 -8.55 -9.05 15.27
N PRO A 145 -8.02 -9.81 16.26
CA PRO A 145 -8.84 -10.45 17.29
C PRO A 145 -9.66 -9.48 18.13
N LEU A 146 -9.17 -8.23 18.35
CA LEU A 146 -9.89 -7.20 19.12
C LEU A 146 -11.21 -6.75 18.46
N LEU A 147 -11.37 -7.04 17.17
CA LEU A 147 -12.61 -6.83 16.42
C LEU A 147 -13.29 -8.15 16.03
N GLY A 148 -12.90 -9.28 16.61
CA GLY A 148 -13.43 -10.60 16.25
C GLY A 148 -13.14 -10.99 14.79
N ARG A 149 -12.00 -10.56 14.24
CA ARG A 149 -11.64 -10.75 12.82
C ARG A 149 -10.41 -11.63 12.64
N GLU A 150 -10.37 -12.29 11.51
CA GLU A 150 -9.16 -12.96 11.04
C GLU A 150 -8.12 -11.96 10.49
N ARG A 151 -6.85 -12.32 10.60
CA ARG A 151 -5.71 -11.48 10.20
C ARG A 151 -5.75 -11.06 8.73
N LEU A 152 -6.08 -11.97 7.79
CA LEU A 152 -6.01 -11.67 6.36
C LEU A 152 -7.13 -10.71 5.92
N PRO A 153 -8.41 -10.92 6.28
CA PRO A 153 -9.47 -9.94 6.06
C PRO A 153 -9.17 -8.58 6.69
N PHE A 154 -8.69 -8.53 7.94
CA PHE A 154 -8.28 -7.28 8.58
C PHE A 154 -7.20 -6.53 7.80
N LYS A 155 -6.17 -7.23 7.30
CA LYS A 155 -5.14 -6.62 6.43
C LYS A 155 -5.73 -6.06 5.12
N ALA A 156 -6.73 -6.71 4.55
CA ALA A 156 -7.42 -6.21 3.36
C ALA A 156 -8.21 -4.92 3.68
N ASP A 157 -8.88 -4.87 4.81
CA ASP A 157 -9.60 -3.68 5.30
C ASP A 157 -8.63 -2.50 5.53
N VAL A 158 -7.52 -2.71 6.25
CA VAL A 158 -6.49 -1.68 6.45
C VAL A 158 -5.90 -1.21 5.12
N ARG A 159 -5.73 -2.11 4.14
CA ARG A 159 -5.26 -1.73 2.80
C ARG A 159 -6.23 -0.77 2.11
N ARG A 160 -7.55 -1.01 2.20
CA ARG A 160 -8.57 -0.10 1.66
C ARG A 160 -8.51 1.28 2.30
N LEU A 161 -8.39 1.35 3.62
CA LEU A 161 -8.24 2.63 4.33
C LEU A 161 -6.93 3.35 3.95
N LYS A 162 -5.86 2.59 3.70
CA LYS A 162 -4.58 3.12 3.23
C LYS A 162 -4.67 3.73 1.83
N GLU A 163 -5.48 3.17 0.92
CA GLU A 163 -5.72 3.75 -0.41
C GLU A 163 -6.42 5.11 -0.33
N LEU A 164 -7.18 5.37 0.74
CA LEU A 164 -7.78 6.68 1.04
C LEU A 164 -6.84 7.62 1.80
N GLY A 165 -5.60 7.22 2.04
CA GLY A 165 -4.62 7.99 2.78
C GLY A 165 -4.81 8.01 4.29
N LEU A 166 -5.71 7.18 4.87
CA LEU A 166 -6.10 7.26 6.27
C LEU A 166 -5.18 6.52 7.24
N THR A 167 -4.41 5.55 6.75
CA THR A 167 -3.51 4.73 7.57
C THR A 167 -2.13 4.62 6.95
N GLU A 168 -1.13 4.37 7.78
CA GLU A 168 0.24 4.07 7.39
C GLU A 168 0.67 2.70 7.91
N SER A 169 1.44 1.97 7.08
CA SER A 169 2.11 0.74 7.53
C SER A 169 3.48 1.07 8.08
N LEU A 170 3.77 0.55 9.25
CA LEU A 170 5.06 0.67 9.92
C LEU A 170 5.76 -0.70 10.00
N ARG A 171 6.92 -0.71 10.58
CA ARG A 171 7.64 -1.94 10.97
C ARG A 171 8.05 -1.80 12.45
N PRO A 172 7.20 -2.35 13.35
CA PRO A 172 5.97 -3.13 13.13
C PRO A 172 4.71 -2.28 12.99
N GLY A 173 3.64 -2.86 12.41
CA GLY A 173 2.25 -2.45 12.62
C GLY A 173 1.72 -1.33 11.74
N TYR A 174 0.74 -0.63 12.29
CA TYR A 174 0.01 0.46 11.62
C TYR A 174 -0.15 1.66 12.54
N ARG A 175 -0.33 2.83 11.94
CA ARG A 175 -0.84 4.04 12.62
C ARG A 175 -1.81 4.79 11.73
N LEU A 176 -2.57 5.72 12.30
CA LEU A 176 -3.29 6.69 11.50
C LEU A 176 -2.31 7.66 10.84
N SER A 177 -2.66 8.11 9.64
CA SER A 177 -2.06 9.30 9.03
C SER A 177 -2.66 10.56 9.66
N PRO A 178 -2.09 11.77 9.42
CA PRO A 178 -2.74 13.04 9.77
C PRO A 178 -4.18 13.13 9.21
N ARG A 179 -4.42 12.71 7.97
CA ARG A 179 -5.74 12.62 7.36
C ARG A 179 -6.68 11.69 8.11
N GLY A 180 -6.20 10.52 8.55
CA GLY A 180 -7.00 9.55 9.31
C GLY A 180 -7.39 10.08 10.69
N ALA A 181 -6.46 10.74 11.39
CA ALA A 181 -6.72 11.39 12.66
C ALA A 181 -7.72 12.55 12.51
N GLY A 182 -7.49 13.44 11.53
CA GLY A 182 -8.40 14.55 11.21
C GLY A 182 -9.81 14.08 10.85
N LEU A 183 -9.93 12.92 10.15
CA LEU A 183 -11.23 12.34 9.84
C LEU A 183 -11.95 11.84 11.11
N LEU A 184 -11.28 11.18 12.03
CA LEU A 184 -11.90 10.76 13.29
C LEU A 184 -12.39 11.95 14.11
N ASP A 185 -11.60 13.03 14.20
CA ASP A 185 -12.00 14.27 14.84
C ASP A 185 -13.23 14.90 14.18
N PHE A 186 -13.25 14.94 12.85
CA PHE A 186 -14.39 15.43 12.07
C PHE A 186 -15.66 14.62 12.34
N LEU A 187 -15.57 13.29 12.41
CA LEU A 187 -16.70 12.41 12.70
C LEU A 187 -17.21 12.58 14.13
N SER A 188 -16.31 12.77 15.10
CA SER A 188 -16.66 12.95 16.50
C SER A 188 -17.38 14.28 16.75
N ARG A 189 -16.92 15.39 16.16
CA ARG A 189 -17.55 16.72 16.27
C ARG A 189 -18.97 16.75 15.70
N ARG A 190 -19.27 15.95 14.68
CA ARG A 190 -20.62 15.87 14.12
C ARG A 190 -21.58 15.03 14.95
N ALA A 191 -21.10 13.99 15.61
CA ALA A 191 -21.90 13.19 16.52
C ALA A 191 -22.42 14.04 17.70
N THR A 192 -21.62 14.99 18.19
CA THR A 192 -21.99 15.90 19.28
C THR A 192 -22.90 17.07 18.86
N ARG A 193 -22.98 17.36 17.55
CA ARG A 193 -23.79 18.49 17.00
C ARG A 193 -25.17 18.10 16.49
N SER A 194 -25.61 16.83 16.59
CA SER A 194 -27.00 16.44 16.32
C SER A 194 -27.84 16.76 17.55
N PRO A 195 -28.62 17.85 17.58
CA PRO A 195 -29.54 18.12 18.71
C PRO A 195 -30.65 17.09 18.64
N SER A 196 -30.88 16.41 19.76
CA SER A 196 -32.07 15.62 19.99
C SER A 196 -33.30 16.53 19.84
N GLY A 197 -33.98 16.47 18.72
CA GLY A 197 -35.29 17.02 18.49
C GLY A 197 -36.31 16.24 19.37
N ARG A 198 -36.36 16.54 20.65
CA ARG A 198 -37.53 16.15 21.47
C ARG A 198 -38.62 17.16 21.18
N GLY A 199 -39.49 16.78 20.25
CA GLY A 199 -40.81 17.41 20.14
C GLY A 199 -41.54 17.27 21.47
N ARG A 200 -41.69 18.39 22.14
CA ARG A 200 -42.69 18.52 23.21
C ARG A 200 -44.06 18.53 22.53
N SER A 201 -44.75 17.40 22.57
CA SER A 201 -46.19 17.38 22.39
C SER A 201 -46.79 17.89 23.71
N ALA A 202 -47.19 19.17 23.72
CA ALA A 202 -48.03 19.71 24.74
C ALA A 202 -49.46 19.30 24.43
N GLY A 203 -50.04 18.41 25.23
CA GLY A 203 -51.47 18.20 25.29
C GLY A 203 -52.15 19.39 25.93
N ARG A 204 -53.22 19.84 25.35
CA ARG A 204 -54.29 20.56 26.00
C ARG A 204 -55.62 20.20 25.34
N GLY A 205 -56.56 19.94 26.19
CA GLY A 205 -57.96 20.10 25.93
C GLY A 205 -58.79 18.91 26.29
#